data_76165e895a9471d8e71bc912effa0b4e
#
_entry.id   76165e895a9471d8e71bc912effa0b4e
#
_cell.length_a   1.000
_cell.length_b   1.000
_cell.length_c   1.000
_cell.angle_alpha   90.00
_cell.angle_beta   90.00
_cell.angle_gamma   90.00
#
_symmetry.space_group_name_H-M   'P 1'
#
loop_
_entity.id
_entity.type
_entity.pdbx_description
1 polymer ?
#
loop_
_entity_poly.entity_id
_entity_poly.type
_entity_poly.pdbx_seq_one_letter_code
_entity_poly.pdbx_strand_id
1 'polypeptide(L)'
;MTVTLLNRGTSTLRPPIDGVETVIGDADDPASVRSAIGDRDFDVVVNFRAFHTRQVAADIDLFAGRAGQYVFISSASAYQKPIAHLPIVESTPLRNPFWEYSRNKIACEDLLVAAYRERGFPVTIVRPSHTYDSTLIPLDGGWTVLDRMRRGVPIVIHGDGTSLWTLTHARDFARAFVG
;
A
#
# COMPACT_ATOMS: atom_id res chain seq x y z
N MET A 1 -0.05 21.85 6.66
CA MET A 1 0.55 20.74 5.88
C MET A 1 0.17 20.95 4.42
N THR A 2 1.14 20.92 3.51
CA THR A 2 0.88 20.93 2.05
C THR A 2 0.95 19.49 1.56
N VAL A 3 -0.05 19.07 0.76
CA VAL A 3 -0.10 17.71 0.21
C VAL A 3 0.04 17.80 -1.31
N THR A 4 0.99 17.05 -1.86
CA THR A 4 1.17 16.88 -3.30
C THR A 4 0.82 15.44 -3.68
N LEU A 5 -0.10 15.27 -4.61
CA LEU A 5 -0.53 13.97 -5.13
C LEU A 5 0.05 13.76 -6.52
N LEU A 6 0.87 12.71 -6.70
CA LEU A 6 1.33 12.30 -8.02
C LEU A 6 0.41 11.21 -8.57
N ASN A 7 -0.12 11.43 -9.78
CA ASN A 7 -0.91 10.44 -10.50
C ASN A 7 -0.84 10.69 -12.02
N ARG A 8 -1.34 9.76 -12.81
CA ARG A 8 -1.31 9.85 -14.28
C ARG A 8 -2.35 10.80 -14.88
N GLY A 9 -3.25 11.35 -14.08
CA GLY A 9 -4.33 12.23 -14.54
C GLY A 9 -5.40 11.57 -15.42
N THR A 10 -5.38 10.25 -15.56
CA THR A 10 -6.26 9.50 -16.48
C THR A 10 -7.55 9.00 -15.82
N SER A 11 -7.64 9.04 -14.50
CA SER A 11 -8.81 8.54 -13.76
C SER A 11 -9.80 9.67 -13.49
N THR A 12 -11.06 9.44 -13.83
CA THR A 12 -12.20 10.31 -13.49
C THR A 12 -13.06 9.76 -12.35
N LEU A 13 -12.62 8.66 -11.72
CA LEU A 13 -13.39 7.97 -10.68
C LEU A 13 -13.55 8.79 -9.40
N ARG A 14 -12.63 9.70 -9.13
CA ARG A 14 -12.68 10.58 -7.95
C ARG A 14 -12.44 12.02 -8.38
N PRO A 15 -13.20 12.96 -7.82
CA PRO A 15 -12.96 14.38 -8.08
C PRO A 15 -11.60 14.80 -7.48
N PRO A 16 -11.02 15.91 -7.96
CA PRO A 16 -9.89 16.56 -7.30
C PRO A 16 -10.21 16.85 -5.83
N ILE A 17 -9.19 16.80 -4.99
CA ILE A 17 -9.33 17.09 -3.55
C ILE A 17 -8.93 18.55 -3.33
N ASP A 18 -9.81 19.34 -2.74
CA ASP A 18 -9.55 20.74 -2.44
C ASP A 18 -8.32 20.89 -1.52
N GLY A 19 -7.45 21.83 -1.84
CA GLY A 19 -6.23 22.10 -1.08
C GLY A 19 -5.09 21.09 -1.30
N VAL A 20 -5.25 20.14 -2.25
CA VAL A 20 -4.20 19.20 -2.64
C VAL A 20 -3.65 19.58 -4.01
N GLU A 21 -2.34 19.80 -4.08
CA GLU A 21 -1.65 19.95 -5.35
C GLU A 21 -1.60 18.63 -6.09
N THR A 22 -1.94 18.61 -7.37
CA THR A 22 -1.78 17.42 -8.20
C THR A 22 -0.69 17.64 -9.23
N VAL A 23 0.30 16.75 -9.26
CA VAL A 23 1.34 16.67 -10.29
C VAL A 23 1.11 15.43 -11.15
N ILE A 24 1.29 15.59 -12.45
CA ILE A 24 1.05 14.52 -13.42
C ILE A 24 2.35 13.76 -13.66
N GLY A 25 2.31 12.45 -13.41
CA GLY A 25 3.45 11.56 -13.61
C GLY A 25 3.04 10.09 -13.45
N ASP A 26 3.83 9.21 -14.05
CA ASP A 26 3.66 7.77 -13.89
C ASP A 26 4.58 7.26 -12.78
N ALA A 27 4.00 6.75 -11.70
CA ALA A 27 4.74 6.21 -10.56
C ALA A 27 5.55 4.94 -10.91
N ASP A 28 5.27 4.30 -12.03
CA ASP A 28 6.03 3.14 -12.54
C ASP A 28 7.22 3.56 -13.43
N ASP A 29 7.34 4.85 -13.78
CA ASP A 29 8.44 5.42 -14.54
C ASP A 29 9.23 6.44 -13.69
N PRO A 30 10.44 6.09 -13.23
CA PRO A 30 11.27 6.98 -12.40
C PRO A 30 11.61 8.31 -13.08
N ALA A 31 11.75 8.34 -14.39
CA ALA A 31 12.02 9.58 -15.14
C ALA A 31 10.80 10.51 -15.14
N SER A 32 9.60 9.94 -15.29
CA SER A 32 8.34 10.66 -15.18
C SER A 32 8.15 11.24 -13.78
N VAL A 33 8.42 10.44 -12.72
CA VAL A 33 8.34 10.92 -11.34
C VAL A 33 9.32 12.07 -11.13
N ARG A 34 10.59 11.92 -11.51
CA ARG A 34 11.62 12.96 -11.38
C ARG A 34 11.22 14.26 -12.08
N SER A 35 10.70 14.16 -13.29
CA SER A 35 10.22 15.32 -14.04
C SER A 35 9.05 16.02 -13.35
N ALA A 36 8.10 15.24 -12.80
CA ALA A 36 6.91 15.77 -12.15
C ALA A 36 7.21 16.48 -10.82
N ILE A 37 8.15 15.96 -10.03
CA ILE A 37 8.50 16.54 -8.73
C ILE A 37 9.62 17.57 -8.79
N GLY A 38 10.43 17.59 -9.87
CA GLY A 38 11.59 18.49 -10.00
C GLY A 38 12.60 18.32 -8.88
N ASP A 39 13.15 19.43 -8.40
CA ASP A 39 14.16 19.46 -7.32
C ASP A 39 13.56 19.62 -5.91
N ARG A 40 12.28 19.33 -5.75
CA ARG A 40 11.58 19.47 -4.46
C ARG A 40 12.08 18.48 -3.43
N ASP A 41 12.19 18.93 -2.18
CA ASP A 41 12.35 18.10 -1.00
C ASP A 41 10.99 17.92 -0.31
N PHE A 42 10.85 16.85 0.45
CA PHE A 42 9.59 16.48 1.12
C PHE A 42 9.87 16.12 2.58
N ASP A 43 9.01 16.58 3.49
CA ASP A 43 9.03 16.09 4.87
C ASP A 43 8.68 14.59 4.90
N VAL A 44 7.66 14.21 4.13
CA VAL A 44 7.19 12.82 4.04
C VAL A 44 6.84 12.46 2.60
N VAL A 45 7.33 11.31 2.16
CA VAL A 45 6.92 10.68 0.90
C VAL A 45 6.19 9.38 1.21
N VAL A 46 5.01 9.17 0.63
CA VAL A 46 4.22 7.94 0.82
C VAL A 46 4.05 7.21 -0.50
N ASN A 47 4.51 5.96 -0.58
CA ASN A 47 4.32 5.12 -1.76
C ASN A 47 3.25 4.04 -1.53
N PHE A 48 2.10 4.21 -2.20
CA PHE A 48 1.00 3.24 -2.26
C PHE A 48 1.11 2.28 -3.45
N ARG A 49 2.06 2.50 -4.38
CA ARG A 49 2.06 1.87 -5.70
C ARG A 49 3.21 0.91 -5.95
N ALA A 50 4.24 0.87 -5.11
CA ALA A 50 5.35 -0.05 -5.32
C ALA A 50 4.96 -1.50 -4.94
N PHE A 51 5.08 -2.39 -5.91
CA PHE A 51 4.82 -3.83 -5.77
C PHE A 51 6.05 -4.70 -6.07
N HIS A 52 7.09 -4.12 -6.63
CA HIS A 52 8.31 -4.81 -7.03
C HIS A 52 9.56 -4.08 -6.55
N THR A 53 10.63 -4.82 -6.28
CA THR A 53 11.90 -4.28 -5.78
C THR A 53 12.50 -3.21 -6.69
N ARG A 54 12.32 -3.31 -8.02
CA ARG A 54 12.79 -2.29 -8.96
C ARG A 54 12.19 -0.91 -8.71
N GLN A 55 10.90 -0.85 -8.32
CA GLN A 55 10.21 0.41 -8.01
C GLN A 55 10.77 1.01 -6.73
N VAL A 56 10.92 0.18 -5.70
CA VAL A 56 11.52 0.58 -4.42
C VAL A 56 12.97 1.02 -4.58
N ALA A 57 13.77 0.33 -5.39
CA ALA A 57 15.15 0.75 -5.69
C ALA A 57 15.19 2.14 -6.32
N ALA A 58 14.32 2.38 -7.30
CA ALA A 58 14.22 3.70 -7.95
C ALA A 58 13.78 4.80 -6.97
N ASP A 59 12.87 4.49 -6.04
CA ASP A 59 12.44 5.44 -5.01
C ASP A 59 13.58 5.74 -4.02
N ILE A 60 14.34 4.74 -3.60
CA ILE A 60 15.49 4.94 -2.73
C ILE A 60 16.50 5.89 -3.40
N ASP A 61 16.81 5.67 -4.68
CA ASP A 61 17.74 6.52 -5.42
C ASP A 61 17.18 7.95 -5.66
N LEU A 62 15.87 8.07 -5.81
CA LEU A 62 15.21 9.36 -6.05
C LEU A 62 15.06 10.20 -4.79
N PHE A 63 14.72 9.57 -3.66
CA PHE A 63 14.35 10.25 -2.42
C PHE A 63 15.44 10.24 -1.33
N ALA A 64 16.57 9.57 -1.56
CA ALA A 64 17.71 9.65 -0.66
C ALA A 64 18.19 11.10 -0.51
N GLY A 65 18.18 11.62 0.73
CA GLY A 65 18.52 13.00 1.05
C GLY A 65 17.47 14.05 0.67
N ARG A 66 16.32 13.63 0.11
CA ARG A 66 15.21 14.51 -0.32
C ARG A 66 13.91 14.26 0.45
N ALA A 67 13.83 13.18 1.21
CA ALA A 67 12.69 12.87 2.06
C ALA A 67 13.14 12.80 3.52
N GLY A 68 12.43 13.49 4.42
CA GLY A 68 12.62 13.35 5.87
C GLY A 68 12.09 12.01 6.37
N GLN A 69 11.04 11.49 5.76
CA GLN A 69 10.48 10.16 5.99
C GLN A 69 9.95 9.57 4.68
N TYR A 70 10.24 8.29 4.44
CA TYR A 70 9.66 7.53 3.34
C TYR A 70 8.75 6.44 3.89
N VAL A 71 7.46 6.50 3.60
CA VAL A 71 6.47 5.55 4.07
C VAL A 71 6.12 4.57 2.95
N PHE A 72 6.46 3.30 3.16
CA PHE A 72 6.13 2.22 2.24
C PHE A 72 4.87 1.49 2.69
N ILE A 73 3.85 1.46 1.83
CA ILE A 73 2.64 0.68 2.07
C ILE A 73 2.87 -0.75 1.61
N SER A 74 3.18 -1.62 2.57
CA SER A 74 3.29 -3.06 2.40
C SER A 74 1.92 -3.74 2.53
N SER A 75 1.86 -4.90 3.16
CA SER A 75 0.61 -5.65 3.37
C SER A 75 0.74 -6.62 4.55
N ALA A 76 -0.32 -6.78 5.32
CA ALA A 76 -0.40 -7.84 6.34
C ALA A 76 -0.34 -9.26 5.74
N SER A 77 -0.55 -9.40 4.43
CA SER A 77 -0.36 -10.69 3.74
C SER A 77 1.10 -11.16 3.71
N ALA A 78 2.06 -10.27 3.99
CA ALA A 78 3.49 -10.61 4.11
C ALA A 78 3.78 -11.50 5.33
N TYR A 79 2.97 -11.43 6.39
CA TYR A 79 3.16 -12.25 7.57
C TYR A 79 3.03 -13.74 7.30
N GLN A 80 3.67 -14.53 8.14
CA GLN A 80 3.81 -15.99 8.01
C GLN A 80 2.49 -16.71 7.69
N LYS A 81 2.55 -17.54 6.66
CA LYS A 81 1.51 -18.48 6.28
C LYS A 81 2.10 -19.91 6.16
N PRO A 82 1.42 -20.95 6.68
CA PRO A 82 0.23 -20.87 7.54
C PRO A 82 0.46 -20.07 8.82
N ILE A 83 -0.61 -19.51 9.40
CA ILE A 83 -0.54 -18.78 10.67
C ILE A 83 -0.12 -19.75 11.78
N ALA A 84 1.01 -19.44 12.46
CA ALA A 84 1.51 -20.26 13.55
C ALA A 84 0.95 -19.83 14.91
N HIS A 85 0.79 -18.52 15.11
CA HIS A 85 0.32 -17.94 16.36
C HIS A 85 -0.60 -16.74 16.12
N LEU A 86 -1.52 -16.51 17.02
CA LEU A 86 -2.37 -15.33 17.12
C LEU A 86 -2.17 -14.67 18.50
N PRO A 87 -2.23 -13.34 18.60
CA PRO A 87 -2.43 -12.39 17.50
C PRO A 87 -1.20 -12.25 16.60
N ILE A 88 -1.40 -11.83 15.36
CA ILE A 88 -0.31 -11.41 14.47
C ILE A 88 0.17 -10.03 14.94
N VAL A 89 1.47 -9.90 15.17
CA VAL A 89 2.13 -8.67 15.62
C VAL A 89 3.32 -8.34 14.71
N GLU A 90 3.94 -7.17 14.87
CA GLU A 90 5.03 -6.70 14.01
C GLU A 90 6.24 -7.64 13.98
N SER A 91 6.49 -8.35 15.07
CA SER A 91 7.58 -9.34 15.19
C SER A 91 7.25 -10.70 14.58
N THR A 92 6.01 -10.92 14.11
CA THR A 92 5.64 -12.15 13.41
C THR A 92 6.51 -12.28 12.14
N PRO A 93 7.15 -13.45 11.90
CA PRO A 93 8.01 -13.63 10.73
C PRO A 93 7.30 -13.32 9.41
N LEU A 94 8.05 -12.76 8.46
CA LEU A 94 7.55 -12.51 7.11
C LEU A 94 7.81 -13.73 6.25
N ARG A 95 6.76 -14.44 5.88
CA ARG A 95 6.85 -15.66 5.07
C ARG A 95 5.49 -16.03 4.47
N ASN A 96 5.29 -15.75 3.21
CA ASN A 96 4.09 -16.22 2.51
C ASN A 96 4.46 -16.86 1.16
N PRO A 97 4.68 -18.19 1.11
CA PRO A 97 5.08 -18.86 -0.12
C PRO A 97 3.94 -19.01 -1.13
N PHE A 98 2.69 -18.80 -0.73
CA PHE A 98 1.50 -19.13 -1.54
C PHE A 98 1.10 -18.02 -2.49
N TRP A 99 1.50 -16.76 -2.22
CA TRP A 99 1.06 -15.61 -3.01
C TRP A 99 2.24 -14.77 -3.47
N GLU A 100 2.38 -14.61 -4.79
CA GLU A 100 3.47 -13.85 -5.40
C GLU A 100 3.49 -12.39 -4.93
N TYR A 101 2.32 -11.76 -4.86
CA TYR A 101 2.19 -10.40 -4.33
C TYR A 101 2.85 -10.24 -2.94
N SER A 102 2.60 -11.20 -2.05
CA SER A 102 3.18 -11.16 -0.70
C SER A 102 4.69 -11.36 -0.72
N ARG A 103 5.20 -12.27 -1.57
CA ARG A 103 6.65 -12.46 -1.74
C ARG A 103 7.32 -11.18 -2.26
N ASN A 104 6.68 -10.50 -3.22
CA ASN A 104 7.19 -9.24 -3.75
C ASN A 104 7.19 -8.13 -2.69
N LYS A 105 6.14 -8.03 -1.87
CA LYS A 105 6.11 -7.07 -0.75
C LYS A 105 7.21 -7.37 0.28
N ILE A 106 7.44 -8.63 0.63
CA ILE A 106 8.55 -9.04 1.53
C ILE A 106 9.90 -8.61 0.92
N ALA A 107 10.15 -8.91 -0.34
CA ALA A 107 11.39 -8.52 -1.00
C ALA A 107 11.58 -6.99 -1.06
N CYS A 108 10.50 -6.22 -1.20
CA CYS A 108 10.54 -4.76 -1.10
C CYS A 108 10.92 -4.29 0.31
N GLU A 109 10.36 -4.91 1.34
CA GLU A 109 10.70 -4.60 2.74
C GLU A 109 12.16 -4.94 3.05
N ASP A 110 12.65 -6.09 2.61
CA ASP A 110 14.05 -6.49 2.81
C ASP A 110 15.01 -5.46 2.20
N LEU A 111 14.70 -4.98 0.98
CA LEU A 111 15.49 -3.94 0.31
C LEU A 111 15.47 -2.61 1.09
N LEU A 112 14.30 -2.19 1.58
CA LEU A 112 14.16 -0.95 2.37
C LEU A 112 14.87 -1.04 3.71
N VAL A 113 14.80 -2.20 4.38
CA VAL A 113 15.51 -2.45 5.65
C VAL A 113 17.04 -2.44 5.42
N ALA A 114 17.52 -3.01 4.32
CA ALA A 114 18.92 -2.92 3.94
C ALA A 114 19.35 -1.47 3.69
N ALA A 115 18.55 -0.69 2.93
CA ALA A 115 18.83 0.72 2.67
C ALA A 115 18.86 1.56 3.96
N TYR A 116 17.97 1.27 4.91
CA TYR A 116 18.00 1.92 6.24
C TYR A 116 19.30 1.60 6.98
N ARG A 117 19.68 0.33 7.07
CA ARG A 117 20.86 -0.12 7.82
C ARG A 117 22.18 0.37 7.22
N GLU A 118 22.28 0.38 5.91
CA GLU A 118 23.51 0.67 5.19
C GLU A 118 23.70 2.15 4.87
N ARG A 119 22.59 2.85 4.61
CA ARG A 119 22.61 4.22 4.09
C ARG A 119 21.79 5.22 4.91
N GLY A 120 21.14 4.78 5.98
CA GLY A 120 20.27 5.64 6.80
C GLY A 120 19.01 6.12 6.07
N PHE A 121 18.53 5.38 5.05
CA PHE A 121 17.31 5.75 4.33
C PHE A 121 16.10 5.77 5.30
N PRO A 122 15.37 6.89 5.44
CA PRO A 122 14.42 7.11 6.54
C PRO A 122 13.08 6.40 6.31
N VAL A 123 13.05 5.08 6.30
CA VAL A 123 11.85 4.29 5.97
C VAL A 123 10.97 4.00 7.16
N THR A 124 9.66 4.08 6.94
CA THR A 124 8.60 3.49 7.78
C THR A 124 7.80 2.51 6.93
N ILE A 125 7.62 1.28 7.43
CA ILE A 125 6.88 0.23 6.73
C ILE A 125 5.52 0.06 7.40
N VAL A 126 4.45 0.21 6.62
CA VAL A 126 3.06 0.04 7.08
C VAL A 126 2.46 -1.19 6.42
N ARG A 127 1.94 -2.12 7.22
CA ARG A 127 1.34 -3.38 6.74
C ARG A 127 -0.17 -3.39 7.00
N PRO A 128 -0.96 -2.68 6.18
CA PRO A 128 -2.40 -2.70 6.35
C PRO A 128 -2.97 -4.09 6.06
N SER A 129 -4.05 -4.43 6.76
CA SER A 129 -4.87 -5.58 6.43
C SER A 129 -5.80 -5.24 5.25
N HIS A 130 -6.90 -5.94 5.11
CA HIS A 130 -7.85 -5.68 4.02
C HIS A 130 -8.57 -4.35 4.23
N THR A 131 -8.13 -3.31 3.53
CA THR A 131 -8.73 -1.97 3.60
C THR A 131 -9.94 -1.88 2.69
N TYR A 132 -10.97 -1.16 3.13
CA TYR A 132 -12.20 -0.98 2.37
C TYR A 132 -12.83 0.39 2.57
N ASP A 133 -13.66 0.79 1.63
CA ASP A 133 -14.55 1.94 1.72
C ASP A 133 -15.81 1.73 0.84
N SER A 134 -16.62 2.78 0.68
CA SER A 134 -17.83 2.71 -0.17
C SER A 134 -17.53 2.46 -1.65
N THR A 135 -16.30 2.65 -2.12
CA THR A 135 -15.90 2.41 -3.52
C THR A 135 -15.26 1.04 -3.72
N LEU A 136 -14.75 0.43 -2.65
CA LEU A 136 -14.09 -0.86 -2.64
C LEU A 136 -14.57 -1.67 -1.43
N ILE A 137 -15.62 -2.46 -1.61
CA ILE A 137 -16.13 -3.32 -0.54
C ILE A 137 -15.23 -4.55 -0.36
N PRO A 138 -15.13 -5.09 0.89
CA PRO A 138 -14.17 -6.14 1.23
C PRO A 138 -14.69 -7.55 0.87
N LEU A 139 -15.20 -7.70 -0.35
CA LEU A 139 -15.70 -8.98 -0.87
C LEU A 139 -15.18 -9.17 -2.29
N ASP A 140 -14.65 -10.34 -2.58
CA ASP A 140 -14.25 -10.69 -3.94
C ASP A 140 -15.49 -10.69 -4.86
N GLY A 141 -15.39 -9.95 -5.97
CA GLY A 141 -16.51 -9.64 -6.83
C GLY A 141 -17.26 -8.34 -6.48
N GLY A 142 -16.86 -7.67 -5.40
CA GLY A 142 -17.30 -6.31 -5.09
C GLY A 142 -18.82 -6.17 -4.96
N TRP A 143 -19.35 -5.10 -5.51
CA TRP A 143 -20.80 -4.78 -5.47
C TRP A 143 -21.69 -5.86 -6.09
N THR A 144 -21.18 -6.66 -7.05
CA THR A 144 -21.89 -7.79 -7.63
C THR A 144 -22.26 -8.82 -6.58
N VAL A 145 -21.37 -9.08 -5.62
CA VAL A 145 -21.64 -10.03 -4.52
C VAL A 145 -22.77 -9.51 -3.62
N LEU A 146 -22.73 -8.23 -3.27
CA LEU A 146 -23.81 -7.60 -2.48
C LEU A 146 -25.16 -7.63 -3.20
N ASP A 147 -25.19 -7.35 -4.50
CA ASP A 147 -26.44 -7.45 -5.27
C ASP A 147 -27.00 -8.88 -5.28
N ARG A 148 -26.12 -9.88 -5.50
CA ARG A 148 -26.51 -11.29 -5.42
C ARG A 148 -27.09 -11.64 -4.05
N MET A 149 -26.43 -11.22 -2.96
CA MET A 149 -26.93 -11.44 -1.59
C MET A 149 -28.33 -10.85 -1.39
N ARG A 150 -28.54 -9.59 -1.82
CA ARG A 150 -29.85 -8.93 -1.72
C ARG A 150 -30.96 -9.65 -2.48
N ARG A 151 -30.62 -10.31 -3.55
CA ARG A 151 -31.53 -11.09 -4.40
C ARG A 151 -31.68 -12.54 -3.96
N GLY A 152 -31.03 -12.98 -2.87
CA GLY A 152 -31.05 -14.37 -2.42
C GLY A 152 -30.35 -15.34 -3.38
N VAL A 153 -29.45 -14.84 -4.24
CA VAL A 153 -28.70 -15.66 -5.21
C VAL A 153 -27.40 -16.15 -4.57
N PRO A 154 -27.01 -17.42 -4.76
CA PRO A 154 -25.75 -17.96 -4.21
C PRO A 154 -24.54 -17.12 -4.59
N ILE A 155 -23.60 -16.99 -3.65
CA ILE A 155 -22.30 -16.35 -3.83
C ILE A 155 -21.19 -17.38 -3.64
N VAL A 156 -20.00 -17.06 -4.18
CA VAL A 156 -18.79 -17.85 -3.93
C VAL A 156 -18.09 -17.29 -2.68
N ILE A 157 -17.68 -18.17 -1.78
CA ILE A 157 -16.87 -17.86 -0.61
C ILE A 157 -15.55 -18.63 -0.66
N HIS A 158 -14.50 -18.12 0.01
CA HIS A 158 -13.22 -18.80 0.09
C HIS A 158 -13.26 -20.01 1.00
N GLY A 159 -12.73 -21.13 0.53
CA GLY A 159 -12.64 -22.38 1.30
C GLY A 159 -14.01 -22.81 1.82
N ASP A 160 -14.08 -23.01 3.13
CA ASP A 160 -15.31 -23.38 3.85
C ASP A 160 -16.04 -22.18 4.50
N GLY A 161 -15.56 -20.98 4.26
CA GLY A 161 -16.13 -19.75 4.84
C GLY A 161 -15.73 -19.47 6.30
N THR A 162 -14.82 -20.25 6.89
CA THR A 162 -14.42 -20.11 8.30
C THR A 162 -13.15 -19.26 8.49
N SER A 163 -12.54 -18.77 7.41
CA SER A 163 -11.32 -17.96 7.47
C SER A 163 -11.54 -16.64 8.20
N LEU A 164 -10.65 -16.31 9.14
CA LEU A 164 -10.66 -15.03 9.83
C LEU A 164 -10.00 -13.94 8.97
N TRP A 165 -10.68 -12.81 8.86
CA TRP A 165 -10.21 -11.64 8.13
C TRP A 165 -10.27 -10.40 9.01
N THR A 166 -9.19 -9.62 9.05
CA THR A 166 -9.20 -8.29 9.63
C THR A 166 -9.53 -7.28 8.56
N LEU A 167 -10.62 -6.54 8.73
CA LEU A 167 -11.07 -5.48 7.83
C LEU A 167 -10.80 -4.13 8.47
N THR A 168 -10.22 -3.20 7.70
CA THR A 168 -9.92 -1.85 8.17
C THR A 168 -10.59 -0.83 7.25
N HIS A 169 -11.52 -0.05 7.80
CA HIS A 169 -12.14 1.01 7.03
C HIS A 169 -11.13 2.11 6.71
N ALA A 170 -11.15 2.66 5.50
CA ALA A 170 -10.20 3.66 5.03
C ALA A 170 -10.08 4.89 5.96
N ARG A 171 -11.17 5.32 6.60
CA ARG A 171 -11.15 6.42 7.57
C ARG A 171 -10.39 6.07 8.85
N ASP A 172 -10.52 4.83 9.33
CA ASP A 172 -9.82 4.39 10.54
C ASP A 172 -8.34 4.20 10.25
N PHE A 173 -8.02 3.63 9.08
CA PHE A 173 -6.64 3.60 8.60
C PHE A 173 -6.03 5.01 8.52
N ALA A 174 -6.74 5.96 7.91
CA ALA A 174 -6.26 7.33 7.76
C ALA A 174 -5.99 8.02 9.11
N ARG A 175 -6.83 7.80 10.12
CA ARG A 175 -6.61 8.35 11.47
C ARG A 175 -5.32 7.84 12.09
N ALA A 176 -5.09 6.53 12.04
CA ALA A 176 -3.87 5.94 12.58
C ALA A 176 -2.62 6.28 11.75
N PHE A 177 -2.81 6.58 10.46
CA PHE A 177 -1.74 6.89 9.52
C PHE A 177 -1.23 8.33 9.64
N VAL A 178 -2.12 9.27 9.92
CA VAL A 178 -1.77 10.70 10.04
C VAL A 178 -1.34 11.08 11.47
N GLY A 179 -1.75 10.33 12.49
CA GLY A 179 -1.44 10.55 13.91
C GLY A 179 -2.52 11.32 14.64
#